data_d0e931898daab89b079963ab468e0453
#
_entry.id   d0e931898daab89b079963ab468e0453
#
_cell.length_a   1.000
_cell.length_b   1.000
_cell.length_c   1.000
_cell.angle_alpha   90.00
_cell.angle_beta   90.00
_cell.angle_gamma   90.00
#
_symmetry.space_group_name_H-M   'P 1'
#
loop_
_entity.id
_entity.type
_entity.pdbx_description
1 polymer ?
#
loop_
_entity_poly.entity_id
_entity_poly.type
_entity_poly.pdbx_seq_one_letter_code
_entity_poly.pdbx_strand_id
1 'polypeptide(L)'
;MTVEKDSDTDFEFVNTTDKNPSNILPEKLTLDSPLQFECHPGVSCFTACCHNIKIILTPYDSLILRRRLNIPAHEFITLYTEPTYLEKTDMPGVQIKLTGENNGCPFVTPEGCTVYTDRPSACRYYPVGMADFHEGGKDDAAEEKFFFLVKEPHCKGHEEPKRWTIRDWRADQGVDVRDEMNKEWLRLVMRRKSFGLQATLSDAAKRMFFMASTDLDTFRKFVFESSFLDTYEVDADTVAKIREDDVELMLFSFRYLANTLFGAAGMSIRADKIKSKIEEIKNRQDDVLQQAEREYEELKAERERMKQK
;
A
#
# COMPACT_ATOMS: atom_id res chain seq x y z
N MET A 1 27.83 -7.28 42.92
CA MET A 1 27.27 -6.12 42.19
C MET A 1 26.68 -6.67 40.87
N THR A 2 25.43 -7.06 40.94
CA THR A 2 24.63 -7.55 39.84
C THR A 2 23.93 -6.37 39.22
N VAL A 3 24.22 -6.11 37.94
CA VAL A 3 23.54 -5.08 37.16
C VAL A 3 22.29 -5.73 36.58
N GLU A 4 21.14 -5.38 37.12
CA GLU A 4 19.84 -5.66 36.52
C GLU A 4 19.71 -4.86 35.23
N LYS A 5 19.37 -5.55 34.18
CA LYS A 5 18.97 -4.95 32.90
C LYS A 5 17.48 -4.61 33.00
N ASP A 6 17.17 -3.38 33.24
CA ASP A 6 15.85 -2.82 32.95
C ASP A 6 15.71 -2.70 31.43
N SER A 7 14.85 -3.53 30.87
CA SER A 7 14.39 -3.45 29.51
C SER A 7 12.90 -3.09 29.47
N ASP A 8 12.57 -1.96 30.07
CA ASP A 8 11.31 -1.28 29.82
C ASP A 8 11.57 -0.17 28.80
N THR A 9 11.37 -0.50 27.51
CA THR A 9 11.14 0.53 26.51
C THR A 9 9.71 1.04 26.71
N ASP A 10 9.56 1.92 27.71
CA ASP A 10 8.37 2.75 27.86
C ASP A 10 8.25 3.59 26.58
N PHE A 11 7.29 3.22 25.74
CA PHE A 11 6.75 4.11 24.74
C PHE A 11 6.01 5.22 25.51
N GLU A 12 6.71 6.27 25.87
CA GLU A 12 6.09 7.51 26.32
C GLU A 12 5.22 8.04 25.17
N PHE A 13 3.94 7.70 25.20
CA PHE A 13 2.93 8.50 24.52
C PHE A 13 3.00 9.88 25.13
N VAL A 14 3.64 10.81 24.43
CA VAL A 14 3.77 12.20 24.88
C VAL A 14 2.36 12.73 25.14
N ASN A 15 2.02 12.76 26.41
CA ASN A 15 0.75 13.27 26.91
C ASN A 15 0.81 14.80 26.87
N THR A 16 0.70 15.37 25.66
CA THR A 16 0.53 16.82 25.50
C THR A 16 -0.95 17.11 25.62
N THR A 17 -1.34 17.52 26.78
CA THR A 17 -2.73 17.86 27.19
C THR A 17 -3.41 18.93 26.36
N ASP A 18 -2.78 19.51 25.35
CA ASP A 18 -3.37 20.61 24.58
C ASP A 18 -3.42 20.44 23.06
N LYS A 19 -2.79 19.43 22.47
CA LYS A 19 -2.93 19.14 21.01
C LYS A 19 -2.53 17.71 20.72
N ASN A 20 -3.46 16.76 20.84
CA ASN A 20 -3.29 15.46 20.20
C ASN A 20 -3.80 15.55 18.74
N PRO A 21 -2.95 15.85 17.75
CA PRO A 21 -3.38 16.10 16.37
C PRO A 21 -3.91 14.83 15.68
N SER A 22 -3.72 13.65 16.27
CA SER A 22 -4.20 12.38 15.74
C SER A 22 -5.54 11.96 16.31
N ASN A 23 -6.06 12.63 17.37
CA ASN A 23 -7.28 12.23 18.08
C ASN A 23 -7.25 10.77 18.59
N ILE A 24 -6.08 10.18 18.73
CA ILE A 24 -5.88 8.80 19.19
C ILE A 24 -5.85 8.82 20.72
N LEU A 25 -6.67 7.98 21.37
CA LEU A 25 -6.58 7.77 22.79
C LEU A 25 -5.36 6.90 23.10
N PRO A 26 -4.53 7.29 24.08
CA PRO A 26 -3.27 6.58 24.39
C PRO A 26 -3.53 5.32 25.25
N GLU A 27 -4.32 4.41 24.74
CA GLU A 27 -4.67 3.15 25.40
C GLU A 27 -4.55 2.00 24.42
N LYS A 28 -3.79 0.98 24.80
CA LYS A 28 -3.74 -0.27 24.07
C LYS A 28 -4.96 -1.11 24.38
N LEU A 29 -5.74 -1.42 23.37
CA LEU A 29 -6.93 -2.26 23.47
C LEU A 29 -6.68 -3.63 22.86
N THR A 30 -7.38 -4.62 23.38
CA THR A 30 -7.42 -5.99 22.88
C THR A 30 -8.75 -6.26 22.17
N LEU A 31 -8.89 -7.43 21.56
CA LEU A 31 -10.15 -7.84 20.94
C LEU A 31 -11.34 -7.88 21.92
N ASP A 32 -11.07 -8.13 23.19
CA ASP A 32 -12.12 -8.26 24.23
C ASP A 32 -12.36 -6.94 24.99
N SER A 33 -11.63 -5.88 24.64
CA SER A 33 -11.83 -4.56 25.24
C SER A 33 -13.19 -3.99 24.86
N PRO A 34 -13.88 -3.30 25.80
CA PRO A 34 -15.19 -2.71 25.53
C PRO A 34 -15.08 -1.49 24.61
N LEU A 35 -16.07 -1.33 23.76
CA LEU A 35 -16.27 -0.17 22.88
C LEU A 35 -17.71 0.33 23.05
N GLN A 36 -17.87 1.61 23.39
CA GLN A 36 -19.17 2.28 23.35
C GLN A 36 -19.23 3.16 22.12
N PHE A 37 -20.07 2.78 21.16
CA PHE A 37 -20.19 3.52 19.88
C PHE A 37 -21.40 3.11 19.09
N GLU A 38 -22.09 4.06 18.51
CA GLU A 38 -23.08 3.84 17.46
C GLU A 38 -23.12 5.03 16.51
N CYS A 39 -23.31 4.78 15.20
CA CYS A 39 -23.48 5.81 14.20
C CYS A 39 -24.74 5.53 13.37
N HIS A 40 -25.71 6.40 13.42
CA HIS A 40 -26.98 6.29 12.71
C HIS A 40 -27.58 7.68 12.40
N PRO A 41 -28.59 7.79 11.52
CA PRO A 41 -29.15 9.09 11.11
C PRO A 41 -29.70 9.98 12.25
N GLY A 42 -29.98 9.42 13.41
CA GLY A 42 -30.45 10.14 14.60
C GLY A 42 -29.34 10.86 15.39
N VAL A 43 -28.08 10.54 15.14
CA VAL A 43 -26.93 11.18 15.81
C VAL A 43 -26.65 12.52 15.16
N SER A 44 -26.52 13.59 15.95
CA SER A 44 -26.37 14.97 15.44
C SER A 44 -25.16 15.21 14.54
N CYS A 45 -24.13 14.36 14.61
CA CYS A 45 -22.93 14.39 13.78
C CYS A 45 -23.01 13.43 12.58
N PHE A 46 -24.17 12.84 12.30
CA PHE A 46 -24.30 11.89 11.19
C PHE A 46 -23.75 12.47 9.89
N THR A 47 -22.92 11.73 9.18
CA THR A 47 -22.17 12.13 7.96
C THR A 47 -21.09 13.20 8.14
N ALA A 48 -20.95 13.85 9.29
CA ALA A 48 -19.93 14.89 9.51
C ALA A 48 -18.50 14.40 9.24
N CYS A 49 -18.19 13.14 9.59
CA CYS A 49 -16.91 12.50 9.33
C CYS A 49 -16.62 12.25 7.83
N CYS A 50 -17.60 12.45 6.95
CA CYS A 50 -17.42 12.32 5.50
C CYS A 50 -16.97 13.63 4.82
N HIS A 51 -16.67 14.66 5.60
CA HIS A 51 -16.21 15.96 5.12
C HIS A 51 -14.81 16.28 5.63
N ASN A 52 -14.02 16.98 4.81
CA ASN A 52 -12.65 17.40 5.16
C ASN A 52 -11.75 16.26 5.69
N ILE A 53 -11.94 15.06 5.16
CA ILE A 53 -11.23 13.83 5.59
C ILE A 53 -10.26 13.35 4.53
N LYS A 54 -9.15 12.78 4.97
CA LYS A 54 -8.20 12.11 4.09
C LYS A 54 -8.37 10.60 4.18
N ILE A 55 -8.92 9.98 3.14
CA ILE A 55 -9.10 8.53 3.03
C ILE A 55 -8.16 7.98 1.97
N ILE A 56 -7.04 7.42 2.40
CA ILE A 56 -6.14 6.67 1.52
C ILE A 56 -6.79 5.32 1.24
N LEU A 57 -6.87 4.97 -0.05
CA LEU A 57 -7.45 3.70 -0.48
C LEU A 57 -6.37 2.62 -0.56
N THR A 58 -6.70 1.47 -0.03
CA THR A 58 -5.94 0.25 -0.31
C THR A 58 -6.26 -0.26 -1.72
N PRO A 59 -5.43 -1.13 -2.32
CA PRO A 59 -5.76 -1.76 -3.60
C PRO A 59 -7.11 -2.48 -3.57
N TYR A 60 -7.41 -3.18 -2.48
CA TYR A 60 -8.69 -3.88 -2.33
C TYR A 60 -9.87 -2.91 -2.19
N ASP A 61 -9.70 -1.77 -1.50
CA ASP A 61 -10.74 -0.73 -1.43
C ASP A 61 -11.06 -0.18 -2.81
N SER A 62 -10.04 0.13 -3.61
CA SER A 62 -10.20 0.60 -4.99
C SER A 62 -10.91 -0.42 -5.86
N LEU A 63 -10.54 -1.70 -5.73
CA LEU A 63 -11.16 -2.80 -6.46
C LEU A 63 -12.66 -2.93 -6.13
N ILE A 64 -13.03 -2.93 -4.85
CA ILE A 64 -14.42 -3.10 -4.42
C ILE A 64 -15.27 -1.88 -4.82
N LEU A 65 -14.74 -0.68 -4.64
CA LEU A 65 -15.46 0.55 -5.02
C LEU A 65 -15.73 0.62 -6.53
N ARG A 66 -14.73 0.35 -7.37
CA ARG A 66 -14.94 0.34 -8.83
C ARG A 66 -15.92 -0.73 -9.29
N ARG A 67 -15.90 -1.93 -8.66
CA ARG A 67 -16.90 -2.98 -8.89
C ARG A 67 -18.30 -2.53 -8.49
N ARG A 68 -18.44 -1.87 -7.35
CA ARG A 68 -19.72 -1.32 -6.88
C ARG A 68 -20.29 -0.28 -7.85
N LEU A 69 -19.43 0.54 -8.44
CA LEU A 69 -19.78 1.55 -9.41
C LEU A 69 -19.94 1.00 -10.84
N ASN A 70 -19.49 -0.23 -11.06
CA ASN A 70 -19.45 -0.90 -12.37
C ASN A 70 -18.67 -0.09 -13.41
N ILE A 71 -17.50 0.41 -13.06
CA ILE A 71 -16.61 1.18 -13.93
C ILE A 71 -15.19 0.58 -13.97
N PRO A 72 -14.43 0.82 -15.05
CA PRO A 72 -13.05 0.37 -15.15
C PRO A 72 -12.13 1.15 -14.20
N ALA A 73 -10.93 0.57 -13.91
CA ALA A 73 -9.99 1.14 -12.96
C ALA A 73 -9.56 2.57 -13.33
N HIS A 74 -9.24 2.85 -14.59
CA HIS A 74 -8.80 4.18 -15.03
C HIS A 74 -9.88 5.25 -14.82
N GLU A 75 -11.15 4.90 -15.02
CA GLU A 75 -12.28 5.81 -14.80
C GLU A 75 -12.47 6.08 -13.30
N PHE A 76 -12.41 5.03 -12.47
CA PHE A 76 -12.45 5.19 -11.02
C PHE A 76 -11.32 6.09 -10.50
N ILE A 77 -10.09 5.86 -10.94
CA ILE A 77 -8.92 6.67 -10.57
C ILE A 77 -9.12 8.13 -10.94
N THR A 78 -9.62 8.41 -12.14
CA THR A 78 -9.79 9.77 -12.65
C THR A 78 -10.92 10.54 -11.95
N LEU A 79 -12.06 9.89 -11.74
CA LEU A 79 -13.27 10.57 -11.25
C LEU A 79 -13.35 10.67 -9.74
N TYR A 80 -12.90 9.61 -9.03
CA TYR A 80 -13.16 9.45 -7.59
C TYR A 80 -11.92 9.52 -6.72
N THR A 81 -10.73 9.63 -7.33
CA THR A 81 -9.49 9.66 -6.55
C THR A 81 -8.57 10.81 -6.95
N GLU A 82 -7.63 11.10 -6.08
CA GLU A 82 -6.50 11.98 -6.35
C GLU A 82 -5.20 11.30 -5.91
N PRO A 83 -4.09 11.60 -6.60
CA PRO A 83 -2.79 11.01 -6.28
C PRO A 83 -2.32 11.41 -4.88
N THR A 84 -1.70 10.48 -4.19
CA THR A 84 -1.02 10.73 -2.91
C THR A 84 0.21 9.86 -2.79
N TYR A 85 1.03 10.12 -1.77
CA TYR A 85 2.08 9.19 -1.35
C TYR A 85 1.65 8.48 -0.07
N LEU A 86 2.00 7.19 0.03
CA LEU A 86 1.77 6.43 1.24
C LEU A 86 2.68 6.99 2.34
N GLU A 87 2.13 7.17 3.52
CA GLU A 87 2.77 7.87 4.63
C GLU A 87 4.16 7.30 4.96
N LYS A 88 5.13 8.22 5.11
CA LYS A 88 6.54 7.89 5.38
C LYS A 88 7.19 6.97 4.35
N THR A 89 6.68 7.01 3.11
CA THR A 89 7.27 6.31 1.96
C THR A 89 7.28 7.25 0.75
N ASP A 90 7.97 6.82 -0.33
CA ASP A 90 7.86 7.43 -1.65
C ASP A 90 7.01 6.58 -2.62
N MET A 91 6.22 5.65 -2.08
CA MET A 91 5.32 4.80 -2.86
C MET A 91 4.05 5.58 -3.22
N PRO A 92 3.70 5.67 -4.50
CA PRO A 92 2.49 6.35 -4.92
C PRO A 92 1.25 5.54 -4.54
N GLY A 93 0.19 6.24 -4.21
CA GLY A 93 -1.13 5.67 -3.92
C GLY A 93 -2.23 6.63 -4.34
N VAL A 94 -3.45 6.33 -3.99
CA VAL A 94 -4.61 7.18 -4.23
C VAL A 94 -5.40 7.39 -2.95
N GLN A 95 -6.04 8.54 -2.85
CA GLN A 95 -7.01 8.86 -1.81
C GLN A 95 -8.32 9.28 -2.44
N ILE A 96 -9.40 9.23 -1.67
CA ILE A 96 -10.71 9.73 -2.13
C ILE A 96 -10.59 11.22 -2.48
N LYS A 97 -11.05 11.58 -3.66
CA LYS A 97 -11.16 12.97 -4.12
C LYS A 97 -12.41 13.60 -3.51
N LEU A 98 -12.22 14.56 -2.62
CA LEU A 98 -13.32 15.30 -2.03
C LEU A 98 -13.92 16.28 -3.04
N THR A 99 -15.21 16.54 -2.93
CA THR A 99 -15.97 17.34 -3.89
C THR A 99 -16.85 18.38 -3.22
N GLY A 100 -17.27 19.39 -4.00
CA GLY A 100 -18.14 20.46 -3.53
C GLY A 100 -17.48 21.47 -2.59
N GLU A 101 -18.20 22.51 -2.24
CA GLU A 101 -17.70 23.61 -1.38
C GLU A 101 -17.38 23.15 0.05
N ASN A 102 -18.06 22.10 0.52
CA ASN A 102 -17.88 21.55 1.87
C ASN A 102 -16.84 20.43 1.93
N ASN A 103 -16.05 20.20 0.86
CA ASN A 103 -15.10 19.11 0.78
C ASN A 103 -15.70 17.77 1.23
N GLY A 104 -16.82 17.39 0.67
CA GLY A 104 -17.54 16.16 0.98
C GLY A 104 -16.97 14.96 0.21
N CYS A 105 -17.08 13.78 0.80
CA CYS A 105 -16.83 12.52 0.10
C CYS A 105 -17.85 12.39 -1.06
N PRO A 106 -17.45 11.97 -2.28
CA PRO A 106 -18.37 11.86 -3.42
C PRO A 106 -19.50 10.83 -3.21
N PHE A 107 -19.39 10.01 -2.19
CA PHE A 107 -20.39 8.98 -1.84
C PHE A 107 -21.30 9.36 -0.68
N VAL A 108 -21.16 10.57 -0.12
CA VAL A 108 -22.02 11.02 0.99
C VAL A 108 -23.27 11.71 0.48
N THR A 109 -24.41 11.38 1.08
CA THR A 109 -25.69 12.08 0.95
C THR A 109 -26.24 12.41 2.33
N PRO A 110 -27.28 13.23 2.45
CA PRO A 110 -27.94 13.48 3.74
C PRO A 110 -28.46 12.19 4.41
N GLU A 111 -28.78 11.16 3.61
CA GLU A 111 -29.29 9.86 4.07
C GLU A 111 -28.14 8.91 4.46
N GLY A 112 -26.88 9.27 4.17
CA GLY A 112 -25.70 8.48 4.49
C GLY A 112 -24.81 8.17 3.31
N CYS A 113 -24.01 7.11 3.45
CA CYS A 113 -23.05 6.68 2.43
C CYS A 113 -23.70 5.78 1.37
N THR A 114 -23.67 6.17 0.09
CA THR A 114 -24.25 5.39 -1.04
C THR A 114 -23.52 4.10 -1.32
N VAL A 115 -22.28 3.98 -0.85
CA VAL A 115 -21.44 2.77 -0.96
C VAL A 115 -21.18 2.13 0.41
N TYR A 116 -22.12 2.25 1.36
CA TYR A 116 -21.92 1.85 2.75
C TYR A 116 -21.41 0.41 2.91
N THR A 117 -21.99 -0.55 2.17
CA THR A 117 -21.58 -1.96 2.18
C THR A 117 -20.16 -2.18 1.61
N ASP A 118 -19.68 -1.25 0.81
CA ASP A 118 -18.40 -1.35 0.09
C ASP A 118 -17.43 -0.22 0.44
N ARG A 119 -17.76 0.54 1.51
CA ARG A 119 -16.92 1.65 1.97
C ARG A 119 -15.49 1.21 2.29
N PRO A 120 -14.51 2.13 2.12
CA PRO A 120 -13.09 1.85 2.38
C PRO A 120 -12.80 1.29 3.77
N SER A 121 -11.71 0.57 3.89
CA SER A 121 -11.23 -0.02 5.13
C SER A 121 -11.12 1.01 6.26
N ALA A 122 -10.56 2.20 5.99
CA ALA A 122 -10.46 3.28 6.98
C ALA A 122 -11.84 3.71 7.54
N CYS A 123 -12.87 3.79 6.67
CA CYS A 123 -14.25 4.10 7.10
C CYS A 123 -14.90 2.97 7.90
N ARG A 124 -14.47 1.72 7.68
CA ARG A 124 -14.98 0.54 8.41
C ARG A 124 -14.36 0.42 9.80
N TYR A 125 -13.09 0.73 9.88
CA TYR A 125 -12.38 0.67 11.15
C TYR A 125 -12.90 1.69 12.16
N TYR A 126 -13.22 2.91 11.71
CA TYR A 126 -13.64 3.98 12.61
C TYR A 126 -14.79 3.56 13.55
N PRO A 127 -14.70 3.79 14.87
CA PRO A 127 -13.70 4.60 15.59
C PRO A 127 -12.48 3.81 16.10
N VAL A 128 -12.31 2.56 15.68
CA VAL A 128 -11.19 1.71 16.09
C VAL A 128 -10.04 1.88 15.10
N GLY A 129 -8.82 2.04 15.60
CA GLY A 129 -7.60 1.87 14.81
C GLY A 129 -6.90 0.58 15.18
N MET A 130 -6.06 0.08 14.29
CA MET A 130 -5.21 -1.07 14.54
C MET A 130 -3.75 -0.68 14.26
N ALA A 131 -2.86 -1.09 15.14
CA ALA A 131 -1.43 -1.04 14.91
C ALA A 131 -0.86 -2.45 15.05
N ASP A 132 0.10 -2.72 14.17
CA ASP A 132 0.81 -3.99 14.11
C ASP A 132 2.28 -3.72 14.45
N PHE A 133 2.79 -4.36 15.48
CA PHE A 133 4.18 -4.25 15.91
C PHE A 133 4.95 -5.50 15.50
N HIS A 134 5.94 -5.30 14.65
CA HIS A 134 6.92 -6.34 14.33
C HIS A 134 8.18 -6.08 15.14
N GLU A 135 8.41 -6.87 16.14
CA GLU A 135 9.62 -6.81 16.94
C GLU A 135 10.83 -7.28 16.11
N GLY A 136 11.72 -6.35 15.79
CA GLY A 136 13.05 -6.66 15.24
C GLY A 136 13.15 -7.01 13.76
N GLY A 137 12.14 -6.76 12.93
CA GLY A 137 12.26 -6.90 11.46
C GLY A 137 12.45 -8.33 10.95
N LYS A 138 12.11 -9.33 11.73
CA LYS A 138 12.08 -10.74 11.31
C LYS A 138 10.67 -11.09 10.85
N ASP A 139 10.54 -11.61 9.65
CA ASP A 139 9.26 -12.01 9.05
C ASP A 139 8.48 -13.08 9.85
N ASP A 140 9.12 -13.73 10.84
CA ASP A 140 8.57 -14.80 11.68
C ASP A 140 8.33 -14.41 13.14
N ALA A 141 8.51 -13.14 13.53
CA ALA A 141 8.19 -12.71 14.89
C ALA A 141 6.66 -12.67 15.08
N ALA A 142 6.20 -13.10 16.26
CA ALA A 142 4.77 -13.06 16.59
C ALA A 142 4.23 -11.64 16.41
N GLU A 143 3.27 -11.49 15.49
CA GLU A 143 2.59 -10.21 15.22
C GLU A 143 1.78 -9.83 16.47
N GLU A 144 2.23 -8.86 17.25
CA GLU A 144 1.42 -8.32 18.34
C GLU A 144 0.53 -7.21 17.81
N LYS A 145 -0.73 -7.55 17.53
CA LYS A 145 -1.76 -6.59 17.11
C LYS A 145 -2.40 -5.96 18.34
N PHE A 146 -2.43 -4.66 18.37
CA PHE A 146 -3.22 -3.93 19.35
C PHE A 146 -4.15 -2.92 18.68
N PHE A 147 -5.20 -2.55 19.39
CA PHE A 147 -6.20 -1.62 18.91
C PHE A 147 -6.13 -0.34 19.74
N PHE A 148 -6.66 0.73 19.18
CA PHE A 148 -6.80 2.02 19.86
C PHE A 148 -8.07 2.70 19.36
N LEU A 149 -8.57 3.69 20.13
CA LEU A 149 -9.72 4.48 19.72
C LEU A 149 -9.27 5.81 19.12
N VAL A 150 -9.97 6.20 18.06
CA VAL A 150 -9.92 7.53 17.47
C VAL A 150 -11.18 8.26 17.94
N LYS A 151 -11.00 9.35 18.68
CA LYS A 151 -12.11 10.13 19.23
C LYS A 151 -12.03 11.56 18.74
N GLU A 152 -12.64 11.80 17.59
CA GLU A 152 -12.71 13.15 17.03
C GLU A 152 -13.68 14.03 17.80
N PRO A 153 -13.36 15.32 18.02
CA PRO A 153 -14.19 16.21 18.84
C PRO A 153 -15.63 16.38 18.34
N HIS A 154 -15.84 16.27 17.03
CA HIS A 154 -17.18 16.39 16.43
C HIS A 154 -18.02 15.11 16.53
N CYS A 155 -17.39 13.96 16.83
CA CYS A 155 -18.08 12.68 16.82
C CYS A 155 -18.90 12.45 18.09
N LYS A 156 -20.21 12.35 17.93
CA LYS A 156 -21.18 12.06 19.01
C LYS A 156 -21.53 10.59 19.12
N GLY A 157 -21.08 9.74 18.21
CA GLY A 157 -21.30 8.30 18.27
C GLY A 157 -20.76 7.64 19.53
N HIS A 158 -19.75 8.22 20.19
CA HIS A 158 -19.24 7.76 21.49
C HIS A 158 -20.17 8.08 22.67
N GLU A 159 -21.17 8.94 22.49
CA GLU A 159 -22.17 9.31 23.50
C GLU A 159 -23.37 8.35 23.44
N GLU A 160 -23.51 7.60 22.34
CA GLU A 160 -24.60 6.64 22.16
C GLU A 160 -24.46 5.43 23.11
N PRO A 161 -25.59 4.83 23.57
CA PRO A 161 -25.55 3.80 24.61
C PRO A 161 -25.09 2.42 24.15
N LYS A 162 -25.00 2.17 22.84
CA LYS A 162 -24.66 0.85 22.31
C LYS A 162 -23.25 0.42 22.66
N ARG A 163 -23.13 -0.82 23.12
CA ARG A 163 -21.87 -1.41 23.57
C ARG A 163 -21.49 -2.58 22.71
N TRP A 164 -20.19 -2.68 22.47
CA TRP A 164 -19.52 -3.73 21.70
C TRP A 164 -18.30 -4.21 22.47
N THR A 165 -17.73 -5.33 22.06
CA THR A 165 -16.30 -5.58 22.17
C THR A 165 -15.63 -5.13 20.86
N ILE A 166 -14.32 -4.91 20.88
CA ILE A 166 -13.56 -4.65 19.63
C ILE A 166 -13.77 -5.79 18.62
N ARG A 167 -13.82 -7.03 19.10
CA ARG A 167 -14.11 -8.23 18.30
C ARG A 167 -15.45 -8.14 17.58
N ASP A 168 -16.51 -7.84 18.32
CA ASP A 168 -17.87 -7.75 17.77
C ASP A 168 -17.99 -6.59 16.77
N TRP A 169 -17.36 -5.45 17.06
CA TRP A 169 -17.29 -4.33 16.16
C TRP A 169 -16.59 -4.70 14.86
N ARG A 170 -15.44 -5.35 14.92
CA ARG A 170 -14.70 -5.81 13.75
C ARG A 170 -15.52 -6.77 12.88
N ALA A 171 -16.20 -7.72 13.52
CA ALA A 171 -17.08 -8.68 12.83
C ALA A 171 -18.25 -7.97 12.13
N ASP A 172 -18.95 -7.07 12.83
CA ASP A 172 -20.06 -6.27 12.26
C ASP A 172 -19.60 -5.40 11.08
N GLN A 173 -18.41 -4.80 11.19
CA GLN A 173 -17.86 -3.96 10.14
C GLN A 173 -17.17 -4.75 9.00
N GLY A 174 -17.01 -6.07 9.15
CA GLY A 174 -16.38 -6.94 8.14
C GLY A 174 -14.94 -6.57 7.82
N VAL A 175 -14.15 -6.12 8.81
CA VAL A 175 -12.77 -5.67 8.60
C VAL A 175 -11.80 -6.83 8.43
N ASP A 176 -12.08 -8.01 8.95
CA ASP A 176 -11.17 -9.16 8.89
C ASP A 176 -10.88 -9.60 7.44
N VAL A 177 -11.90 -9.57 6.58
CA VAL A 177 -11.73 -9.85 5.14
C VAL A 177 -10.85 -8.79 4.48
N ARG A 178 -11.03 -7.52 4.88
CA ARG A 178 -10.21 -6.40 4.36
C ARG A 178 -8.76 -6.54 4.78
N ASP A 179 -8.51 -6.92 6.02
CA ASP A 179 -7.18 -7.14 6.55
C ASP A 179 -6.47 -8.25 5.79
N GLU A 180 -7.13 -9.38 5.57
CA GLU A 180 -6.56 -10.49 4.83
C GLU A 180 -6.22 -10.11 3.38
N MET A 181 -7.13 -9.43 2.69
CA MET A 181 -6.91 -9.01 1.30
C MET A 181 -5.79 -7.97 1.16
N ASN A 182 -5.56 -7.15 2.17
CA ASN A 182 -4.53 -6.12 2.16
C ASN A 182 -3.21 -6.52 2.83
N LYS A 183 -3.14 -7.72 3.41
CA LYS A 183 -2.00 -8.18 4.21
C LYS A 183 -0.67 -8.09 3.46
N GLU A 184 -0.60 -8.65 2.27
CA GLU A 184 0.63 -8.64 1.47
C GLU A 184 1.00 -7.23 0.99
N TRP A 185 0.01 -6.41 0.65
CA TRP A 185 0.25 -5.01 0.29
C TRP A 185 0.80 -4.20 1.48
N LEU A 186 0.25 -4.38 2.68
CA LEU A 186 0.78 -3.77 3.89
C LEU A 186 2.23 -4.20 4.16
N ARG A 187 2.56 -5.47 3.95
CA ARG A 187 3.93 -5.97 4.05
C ARG A 187 4.89 -5.26 3.08
N LEU A 188 4.48 -5.02 1.83
CA LEU A 188 5.26 -4.25 0.87
C LEU A 188 5.51 -2.82 1.37
N VAL A 189 4.47 -2.15 1.87
CA VAL A 189 4.57 -0.78 2.39
C VAL A 189 5.48 -0.73 3.61
N MET A 190 5.32 -1.66 4.56
CA MET A 190 6.16 -1.74 5.76
C MET A 190 7.61 -2.05 5.41
N ARG A 191 7.84 -2.99 4.48
CA ARG A 191 9.19 -3.28 3.99
C ARG A 191 9.84 -2.05 3.35
N ARG A 192 9.08 -1.27 2.57
CA ARG A 192 9.60 -0.01 2.01
C ARG A 192 9.94 1.00 3.11
N LYS A 193 9.10 1.12 4.15
CA LYS A 193 9.38 1.99 5.30
C LYS A 193 10.70 1.63 5.99
N SER A 194 11.05 0.35 6.10
CA SER A 194 12.26 -0.12 6.78
C SER A 194 13.55 0.34 6.09
N PHE A 195 13.54 0.68 4.80
CA PHE A 195 14.69 1.24 4.09
C PHE A 195 14.94 2.73 4.41
N GLY A 196 14.03 3.38 5.13
CA GLY A 196 14.12 4.79 5.47
C GLY A 196 13.89 5.74 4.26
N LEU A 197 13.92 7.04 4.52
CA LEU A 197 13.66 8.06 3.51
C LEU A 197 14.84 8.31 2.56
N GLN A 198 16.03 7.85 2.92
CA GLN A 198 17.26 8.04 2.13
C GLN A 198 17.27 7.17 0.86
N ALA A 199 16.68 5.98 0.92
CA ALA A 199 16.58 5.09 -0.23
C ALA A 199 15.30 5.40 -1.01
N THR A 200 15.41 6.04 -2.17
CA THR A 200 14.25 6.36 -3.03
C THR A 200 14.06 5.31 -4.12
N LEU A 201 12.81 5.01 -4.46
CA LEU A 201 12.49 4.20 -5.62
C LEU A 201 12.73 5.01 -6.91
N SER A 202 13.20 4.33 -7.95
CA SER A 202 13.26 4.95 -9.28
C SER A 202 11.86 5.27 -9.79
N ASP A 203 11.73 6.23 -10.71
CA ASP A 203 10.44 6.58 -11.30
C ASP A 203 9.79 5.39 -12.03
N ALA A 204 10.61 4.51 -12.62
CA ALA A 204 10.11 3.28 -13.23
C ALA A 204 9.51 2.33 -12.19
N ALA A 205 10.16 2.18 -11.03
CA ALA A 205 9.65 1.37 -9.92
C ALA A 205 8.36 1.96 -9.32
N LYS A 206 8.27 3.29 -9.19
CA LYS A 206 7.05 3.98 -8.73
C LYS A 206 5.89 3.78 -9.71
N ARG A 207 6.12 3.93 -11.01
CA ARG A 207 5.10 3.66 -12.04
C ARG A 207 4.64 2.20 -12.02
N MET A 208 5.58 1.26 -11.89
CA MET A 208 5.25 -0.17 -11.78
C MET A 208 4.43 -0.47 -10.54
N PHE A 209 4.81 0.10 -9.39
CA PHE A 209 4.06 -0.05 -8.14
C PHE A 209 2.64 0.50 -8.29
N PHE A 210 2.48 1.71 -8.82
CA PHE A 210 1.17 2.33 -9.03
C PHE A 210 0.29 1.48 -9.96
N MET A 211 0.81 1.06 -11.10
CA MET A 211 0.09 0.22 -12.05
C MET A 211 -0.38 -1.08 -11.40
N ALA A 212 0.53 -1.81 -10.75
CA ALA A 212 0.23 -3.12 -10.20
C ALA A 212 -0.66 -3.08 -8.94
N SER A 213 -0.62 -1.98 -8.16
CA SER A 213 -1.44 -1.86 -6.94
C SER A 213 -2.74 -1.08 -7.12
N THR A 214 -2.86 -0.25 -8.15
CA THR A 214 -3.98 0.70 -8.29
C THR A 214 -4.74 0.54 -9.61
N ASP A 215 -4.03 0.35 -10.74
CA ASP A 215 -4.63 0.17 -12.07
C ASP A 215 -4.54 -1.27 -12.54
N LEU A 216 -5.35 -2.13 -11.93
CA LEU A 216 -5.35 -3.57 -12.23
C LEU A 216 -5.74 -3.89 -13.68
N ASP A 217 -6.48 -3.03 -14.36
CA ASP A 217 -6.84 -3.27 -15.77
C ASP A 217 -5.61 -3.10 -16.66
N THR A 218 -4.78 -2.09 -16.41
CA THR A 218 -3.49 -1.91 -17.08
C THR A 218 -2.49 -3.00 -16.65
N PHE A 219 -2.48 -3.42 -15.40
CA PHE A 219 -1.66 -4.55 -14.96
C PHE A 219 -2.05 -5.87 -15.63
N ARG A 220 -3.36 -6.13 -15.84
CA ARG A 220 -3.85 -7.28 -16.60
C ARG A 220 -3.31 -7.28 -18.03
N LYS A 221 -3.40 -6.14 -18.72
CA LYS A 221 -2.80 -6.01 -20.06
C LYS A 221 -1.29 -6.24 -20.04
N PHE A 222 -0.60 -5.68 -19.05
CA PHE A 222 0.84 -5.91 -18.88
C PHE A 222 1.15 -7.41 -18.74
N VAL A 223 0.40 -8.17 -17.96
CA VAL A 223 0.61 -9.62 -17.80
C VAL A 223 0.30 -10.40 -19.07
N PHE A 224 -0.79 -10.09 -19.77
CA PHE A 224 -1.32 -10.95 -20.85
C PHE A 224 -0.99 -10.47 -22.26
N GLU A 225 -0.65 -9.20 -22.45
CA GLU A 225 -0.42 -8.59 -23.77
C GLU A 225 1.04 -8.16 -23.98
N SER A 226 1.94 -8.41 -23.01
CA SER A 226 3.38 -8.18 -23.13
C SER A 226 4.15 -9.50 -23.13
N SER A 227 5.49 -9.41 -23.09
CA SER A 227 6.37 -10.57 -22.90
C SER A 227 6.42 -11.11 -21.45
N PHE A 228 5.50 -10.71 -20.59
CA PHE A 228 5.53 -11.09 -19.18
C PHE A 228 5.49 -12.60 -18.97
N LEU A 229 4.50 -13.29 -19.54
CA LEU A 229 4.35 -14.75 -19.42
C LEU A 229 5.44 -15.54 -20.19
N ASP A 230 6.11 -14.89 -21.14
CA ASP A 230 7.31 -15.45 -21.78
C ASP A 230 8.57 -15.30 -20.92
N THR A 231 8.55 -14.35 -19.98
CA THR A 231 9.69 -14.02 -19.14
C THR A 231 9.64 -14.74 -17.80
N TYR A 232 8.47 -14.76 -17.17
CA TYR A 232 8.27 -15.35 -15.85
C TYR A 232 7.66 -16.75 -15.93
N GLU A 233 8.09 -17.63 -15.03
CA GLU A 233 7.47 -18.94 -14.84
C GLU A 233 6.22 -18.76 -13.98
N VAL A 234 5.04 -18.88 -14.61
CA VAL A 234 3.74 -18.85 -13.94
C VAL A 234 3.00 -20.11 -14.32
N ASP A 235 2.53 -20.88 -13.36
CA ASP A 235 1.80 -22.11 -13.62
C ASP A 235 0.44 -21.83 -14.28
N ALA A 236 -0.06 -22.82 -15.03
CA ALA A 236 -1.27 -22.68 -15.84
C ALA A 236 -2.53 -22.38 -15.00
N ASP A 237 -2.61 -22.93 -13.78
CA ASP A 237 -3.77 -22.72 -12.90
C ASP A 237 -3.78 -21.27 -12.37
N THR A 238 -2.61 -20.74 -12.00
CA THR A 238 -2.46 -19.33 -11.63
C THR A 238 -2.82 -18.43 -12.82
N VAL A 239 -2.32 -18.72 -14.04
CA VAL A 239 -2.65 -17.96 -15.25
C VAL A 239 -4.15 -17.94 -15.51
N ALA A 240 -4.83 -19.07 -15.34
CA ALA A 240 -6.28 -19.14 -15.51
C ALA A 240 -7.02 -18.28 -14.49
N LYS A 241 -6.66 -18.36 -13.20
CA LYS A 241 -7.27 -17.58 -12.13
C LYS A 241 -7.11 -16.08 -12.31
N ILE A 242 -5.87 -15.60 -12.55
CA ILE A 242 -5.60 -14.17 -12.70
C ILE A 242 -6.17 -13.57 -13.99
N ARG A 243 -6.57 -14.40 -14.94
CA ARG A 243 -7.28 -13.96 -16.14
C ARG A 243 -8.71 -13.55 -15.84
N GLU A 244 -9.41 -14.32 -15.02
CA GLU A 244 -10.85 -14.21 -14.78
C GLU A 244 -11.20 -13.45 -13.49
N ASP A 245 -10.34 -13.53 -12.46
CA ASP A 245 -10.61 -12.95 -11.15
C ASP A 245 -9.66 -11.77 -10.83
N ASP A 246 -10.24 -10.61 -10.57
CA ASP A 246 -9.50 -9.40 -10.21
C ASP A 246 -8.85 -9.49 -8.82
N VAL A 247 -9.42 -10.26 -7.87
CA VAL A 247 -8.83 -10.44 -6.54
C VAL A 247 -7.57 -11.29 -6.67
N GLU A 248 -7.64 -12.38 -7.43
CA GLU A 248 -6.48 -13.23 -7.71
C GLU A 248 -5.39 -12.43 -8.45
N LEU A 249 -5.78 -11.59 -9.42
CA LEU A 249 -4.84 -10.70 -10.11
C LEU A 249 -4.19 -9.68 -9.16
N MET A 250 -4.96 -9.10 -8.25
CA MET A 250 -4.46 -8.18 -7.23
C MET A 250 -3.45 -8.89 -6.30
N LEU A 251 -3.79 -10.05 -5.79
CA LEU A 251 -2.89 -10.84 -4.93
C LEU A 251 -1.62 -11.28 -5.70
N PHE A 252 -1.77 -11.62 -6.97
CA PHE A 252 -0.64 -11.91 -7.85
C PHE A 252 0.25 -10.68 -8.04
N SER A 253 -0.34 -9.49 -8.22
CA SER A 253 0.41 -8.25 -8.35
C SER A 253 1.29 -7.95 -7.13
N PHE A 254 0.84 -8.27 -5.93
CA PHE A 254 1.64 -8.08 -4.71
C PHE A 254 2.85 -9.02 -4.68
N ARG A 255 2.70 -10.27 -5.11
CA ARG A 255 3.83 -11.21 -5.26
C ARG A 255 4.83 -10.71 -6.29
N TYR A 256 4.35 -10.20 -7.42
CA TYR A 256 5.18 -9.60 -8.44
C TYR A 256 5.95 -8.39 -7.92
N LEU A 257 5.29 -7.48 -7.21
CA LEU A 257 5.92 -6.31 -6.61
C LEU A 257 6.95 -6.68 -5.53
N ALA A 258 6.65 -7.67 -4.69
CA ALA A 258 7.58 -8.18 -3.68
C ALA A 258 8.87 -8.71 -4.31
N ASN A 259 8.76 -9.46 -5.39
CA ASN A 259 9.89 -9.97 -6.14
C ASN A 259 10.67 -8.84 -6.83
N THR A 260 9.98 -8.00 -7.59
CA THR A 260 10.63 -6.99 -8.45
C THR A 260 11.27 -5.86 -7.66
N LEU A 261 10.61 -5.39 -6.59
CA LEU A 261 11.10 -4.24 -5.81
C LEU A 261 12.03 -4.64 -4.67
N PHE A 262 11.87 -5.84 -4.14
CA PHE A 262 12.57 -6.25 -2.91
C PHE A 262 13.31 -7.59 -3.04
N GLY A 263 13.31 -8.21 -4.22
CA GLY A 263 13.99 -9.50 -4.42
C GLY A 263 13.39 -10.65 -3.61
N ALA A 264 12.11 -10.57 -3.23
CA ALA A 264 11.46 -11.65 -2.51
C ALA A 264 11.34 -12.91 -3.39
N ALA A 265 11.46 -14.08 -2.77
CA ALA A 265 11.21 -15.34 -3.45
C ALA A 265 9.73 -15.45 -3.88
N GLY A 266 9.43 -16.28 -4.88
CA GLY A 266 8.06 -16.57 -5.28
C GLY A 266 7.73 -16.30 -6.75
N MET A 267 8.65 -15.67 -7.50
CA MET A 267 8.57 -15.59 -8.97
C MET A 267 9.94 -15.89 -9.57
N SER A 268 9.98 -16.82 -10.51
CA SER A 268 11.20 -17.22 -11.22
C SER A 268 11.17 -16.68 -12.65
N ILE A 269 12.30 -16.17 -13.11
CA ILE A 269 12.50 -15.87 -14.54
C ILE A 269 12.88 -17.16 -15.24
N ARG A 270 12.33 -17.41 -16.43
CA ARG A 270 12.65 -18.57 -17.24
C ARG A 270 14.15 -18.66 -17.53
N ALA A 271 14.71 -19.84 -17.41
CA ALA A 271 16.16 -20.07 -17.52
C ALA A 271 16.74 -19.68 -18.90
N ASP A 272 15.99 -19.84 -19.97
CA ASP A 272 16.36 -19.41 -21.32
C ASP A 272 16.44 -17.87 -21.43
N LYS A 273 15.52 -17.14 -20.79
CA LYS A 273 15.54 -15.67 -20.73
C LYS A 273 16.69 -15.12 -19.90
N ILE A 274 17.04 -15.79 -18.80
CA ILE A 274 18.23 -15.43 -18.01
C ILE A 274 19.48 -15.58 -18.87
N LYS A 275 19.62 -16.70 -19.60
CA LYS A 275 20.78 -16.94 -20.46
C LYS A 275 20.90 -15.89 -21.57
N SER A 276 19.80 -15.63 -22.30
CA SER A 276 19.80 -14.63 -23.36
C SER A 276 20.12 -13.22 -22.83
N LYS A 277 19.65 -12.85 -21.64
CA LYS A 277 19.96 -11.55 -21.05
C LYS A 277 21.41 -11.42 -20.59
N ILE A 278 21.98 -12.49 -20.06
CA ILE A 278 23.41 -12.53 -19.71
C ILE A 278 24.27 -12.37 -20.97
N GLU A 279 23.87 -13.02 -22.05
CA GLU A 279 24.58 -12.93 -23.34
C GLU A 279 24.48 -11.53 -23.95
N GLU A 280 23.29 -10.92 -23.92
CA GLU A 280 23.09 -9.50 -24.31
C GLU A 280 23.97 -8.53 -23.51
N ILE A 281 24.04 -8.71 -22.19
CA ILE A 281 24.87 -7.87 -21.32
C ILE A 281 26.36 -8.05 -21.65
N LYS A 282 26.82 -9.29 -21.87
CA LYS A 282 28.21 -9.57 -22.25
C LYS A 282 28.55 -8.92 -23.59
N ASN A 283 27.69 -9.11 -24.60
CA ASN A 283 27.91 -8.51 -25.91
C ASN A 283 27.98 -6.97 -25.83
N ARG A 284 27.09 -6.33 -25.04
CA ARG A 284 27.15 -4.88 -24.83
C ARG A 284 28.42 -4.44 -24.11
N GLN A 285 28.91 -5.20 -23.13
CA GLN A 285 30.16 -4.91 -22.45
C GLN A 285 31.36 -5.03 -23.42
N ASP A 286 31.37 -6.06 -24.24
CA ASP A 286 32.42 -6.26 -25.26
C ASP A 286 32.41 -5.12 -26.30
N ASP A 287 31.24 -4.67 -26.76
CA ASP A 287 31.11 -3.52 -27.65
C ASP A 287 31.66 -2.23 -27.04
N VAL A 288 31.33 -1.97 -25.76
CA VAL A 288 31.84 -0.78 -25.04
C VAL A 288 33.36 -0.85 -24.85
N LEU A 289 33.87 -2.02 -24.52
CA LEU A 289 35.34 -2.23 -24.41
C LEU A 289 36.04 -2.00 -25.76
N GLN A 290 35.52 -2.57 -26.84
CA GLN A 290 36.10 -2.37 -28.18
C GLN A 290 36.04 -0.93 -28.65
N GLN A 291 34.96 -0.20 -28.27
CA GLN A 291 34.87 1.21 -28.58
C GLN A 291 35.93 2.03 -27.80
N ALA A 292 36.06 1.78 -26.49
CA ALA A 292 37.03 2.43 -25.65
C ALA A 292 38.50 2.15 -26.12
N GLU A 293 38.79 0.93 -26.57
CA GLU A 293 40.09 0.56 -27.13
C GLU A 293 40.37 1.33 -28.43
N ARG A 294 39.38 1.44 -29.34
CA ARG A 294 39.55 2.26 -30.58
C ARG A 294 39.81 3.73 -30.27
N GLU A 295 39.01 4.31 -29.38
CA GLU A 295 39.20 5.72 -28.98
C GLU A 295 40.57 5.94 -28.33
N TYR A 296 41.04 5.00 -27.53
CA TYR A 296 42.38 5.05 -26.92
C TYR A 296 43.50 5.00 -27.97
N GLU A 297 43.42 4.10 -28.95
CA GLU A 297 44.43 4.00 -30.03
C GLU A 297 44.40 5.24 -30.94
N GLU A 298 43.22 5.81 -31.22
CA GLU A 298 43.09 7.07 -31.96
C GLU A 298 43.77 8.25 -31.22
N LEU A 299 43.48 8.39 -29.93
CA LEU A 299 44.11 9.43 -29.07
C LEU A 299 45.63 9.24 -28.97
N LYS A 300 46.10 8.00 -28.90
CA LYS A 300 47.52 7.69 -28.88
C LYS A 300 48.20 8.07 -30.20
N ALA A 301 47.59 7.73 -31.32
CA ALA A 301 48.07 8.08 -32.64
C ALA A 301 48.10 9.60 -32.88
N GLU A 302 47.10 10.33 -32.41
CA GLU A 302 47.04 11.79 -32.47
C GLU A 302 48.16 12.43 -31.62
N ARG A 303 48.39 11.93 -30.43
CA ARG A 303 49.45 12.38 -29.53
C ARG A 303 50.85 12.16 -30.12
N GLU A 304 51.07 11.07 -30.83
CA GLU A 304 52.32 10.80 -31.53
C GLU A 304 52.55 11.74 -32.72
N ARG A 305 51.48 12.04 -33.49
CA ARG A 305 51.52 13.03 -34.57
C ARG A 305 51.85 14.45 -34.07
N MET A 306 51.35 14.83 -32.90
CA MET A 306 51.64 16.13 -32.29
C MET A 306 53.11 16.25 -31.78
N LYS A 307 53.74 15.13 -31.41
CA LYS A 307 55.14 15.09 -30.99
C LYS A 307 56.14 15.18 -32.14
N GLN A 308 55.70 14.91 -33.38
CA GLN A 308 56.54 14.94 -34.58
C GLN A 308 56.47 16.30 -35.32
N LYS A 309 55.66 17.21 -34.87
CA LYS A 309 55.60 18.61 -35.30
C LYS A 309 56.33 19.55 -34.32
#